data_b23a3e9467bf0cda5f78b1242ded9fb5
#
_entry.id   b23a3e9467bf0cda5f78b1242ded9fb5
#
_cell.length_a   1.000
_cell.length_b   1.000
_cell.length_c   1.000
_cell.angle_alpha   90.00
_cell.angle_beta   90.00
_cell.angle_gamma   90.00
#
_symmetry.space_group_name_H-M   'P 1'
#
loop_
_entity.id
_entity.type
_entity.pdbx_description
1 polymer ?
#
loop_
_entity_poly.entity_id
_entity_poly.type
_entity_poly.pdbx_seq_one_letter_code
_entity_poly.pdbx_strand_id
1 'polypeptide(L)'
;MSQKVRTRFAPSPTGYMHIGNLRTALYGYLYAKAQKGDFILRIEDTDRTRYVADAVDFINRTLEMAHIVPDEGPDIGGDCGPYVQSERMDIYKKYAEELVKTGHAYYCFCDPDEDHSRCPDSHS
;
A
#
# COMPACT_ATOMS: atom_id res chain seq x y z
N MET A 1 -4.29 14.76 22.90
CA MET A 1 -5.36 13.99 22.21
C MET A 1 -4.74 12.71 21.69
N SER A 2 -5.24 11.54 22.04
CA SER A 2 -4.71 10.28 21.52
C SER A 2 -5.08 10.20 20.03
N GLN A 3 -4.10 10.00 19.15
CA GLN A 3 -4.32 9.84 17.74
C GLN A 3 -5.12 8.56 17.50
N LYS A 4 -6.19 8.62 16.68
CA LYS A 4 -7.01 7.45 16.34
C LYS A 4 -6.15 6.39 15.65
N VAL A 5 -6.26 5.15 16.09
CA VAL A 5 -5.54 4.02 15.47
C VAL A 5 -6.03 3.82 14.03
N ARG A 6 -5.11 3.68 13.10
CA ARG A 6 -5.40 3.39 11.69
C ARG A 6 -4.52 2.23 11.23
N THR A 7 -5.14 1.17 10.77
CA THR A 7 -4.44 0.03 10.17
C THR A 7 -4.74 -0.05 8.69
N ARG A 8 -3.85 -0.68 7.92
CA ARG A 8 -4.01 -0.79 6.48
C ARG A 8 -3.72 -2.22 6.00
N PHE A 9 -4.61 -2.73 5.17
CA PHE A 9 -4.33 -3.86 4.30
C PHE A 9 -4.05 -3.34 2.89
N ALA A 10 -2.93 -3.75 2.32
CA ALA A 10 -2.42 -3.22 1.06
C ALA A 10 -2.08 -4.36 0.08
N PRO A 11 -3.11 -5.06 -0.45
CA PRO A 11 -2.89 -6.17 -1.37
C PRO A 11 -2.48 -5.67 -2.76
N SER A 12 -1.58 -6.43 -3.42
CA SER A 12 -1.26 -6.23 -4.83
C SER A 12 -2.11 -7.18 -5.69
N PRO A 13 -2.77 -6.70 -6.76
CA PRO A 13 -3.60 -7.51 -7.64
C PRO A 13 -2.74 -8.31 -8.65
N THR A 14 -1.70 -8.98 -8.17
CA THR A 14 -0.76 -9.80 -8.95
C THR A 14 -1.12 -11.29 -8.94
N GLY A 15 -2.27 -11.63 -8.39
CA GLY A 15 -2.82 -12.98 -8.26
C GLY A 15 -3.96 -13.02 -7.28
N TYR A 16 -4.54 -14.21 -7.08
CA TYR A 16 -5.63 -14.38 -6.15
C TYR A 16 -5.14 -14.38 -4.69
N MET A 17 -5.96 -13.80 -3.83
CA MET A 17 -5.66 -13.71 -2.40
C MET A 17 -5.67 -15.10 -1.77
N HIS A 18 -4.59 -15.47 -1.08
CA HIS A 18 -4.50 -16.72 -0.34
C HIS A 18 -4.77 -16.51 1.16
N ILE A 19 -4.92 -17.59 1.91
CA ILE A 19 -5.28 -17.55 3.34
C ILE A 19 -4.30 -16.72 4.19
N GLY A 20 -3.02 -16.63 3.81
CA GLY A 20 -2.03 -15.81 4.51
C GLY A 20 -2.31 -14.31 4.38
N ASN A 21 -2.76 -13.86 3.20
CA ASN A 21 -3.18 -12.47 2.99
C ASN A 21 -4.45 -12.17 3.80
N LEU A 22 -5.44 -13.07 3.78
CA LEU A 22 -6.67 -12.92 4.55
C LEU A 22 -6.39 -12.85 6.06
N ARG A 23 -5.47 -13.68 6.58
CA ARG A 23 -5.01 -13.62 7.99
C ARG A 23 -4.45 -12.23 8.32
N THR A 24 -3.60 -11.68 7.45
CA THR A 24 -3.01 -10.35 7.66
C THR A 24 -4.08 -9.26 7.69
N ALA A 25 -5.05 -9.32 6.77
CA ALA A 25 -6.19 -8.41 6.75
C ALA A 25 -7.01 -8.51 8.04
N LEU A 26 -7.30 -9.76 8.48
CA LEU A 26 -8.08 -10.02 9.69
C LEU A 26 -7.42 -9.45 10.95
N TYR A 27 -6.12 -9.63 11.12
CA TYR A 27 -5.40 -9.09 12.29
C TYR A 27 -5.42 -7.57 12.30
N GLY A 28 -5.18 -6.92 11.16
CA GLY A 28 -5.27 -5.47 11.03
C GLY A 28 -6.67 -4.96 11.35
N TYR A 29 -7.69 -5.62 10.82
CA TYR A 29 -9.09 -5.30 11.07
C TYR A 29 -9.46 -5.41 12.54
N LEU A 30 -9.20 -6.56 13.17
CA LEU A 30 -9.53 -6.81 14.56
C LEU A 30 -8.83 -5.83 15.50
N TYR A 31 -7.55 -5.53 15.23
CA TYR A 31 -6.81 -4.55 16.02
C TYR A 31 -7.41 -3.14 15.89
N ALA A 32 -7.70 -2.70 14.66
CA ALA A 32 -8.35 -1.40 14.46
C ALA A 32 -9.68 -1.32 15.22
N LYS A 33 -10.55 -2.34 15.08
CA LYS A 33 -11.85 -2.35 15.75
C LYS A 33 -11.75 -2.41 17.27
N ALA A 34 -10.81 -3.19 17.82
CA ALA A 34 -10.54 -3.25 19.26
C ALA A 34 -10.12 -1.89 19.83
N GLN A 35 -9.41 -1.09 19.05
CA GLN A 35 -8.97 0.25 19.41
C GLN A 35 -9.96 1.37 19.01
N LYS A 36 -11.15 1.03 18.53
CA LYS A 36 -12.14 1.97 17.96
C LYS A 36 -11.53 2.84 16.84
N GLY A 37 -10.63 2.25 16.09
CA GLY A 37 -9.90 2.84 14.98
C GLY A 37 -10.48 2.51 13.61
N ASP A 38 -9.75 2.88 12.55
CA ASP A 38 -10.13 2.63 11.17
C ASP A 38 -9.27 1.55 10.53
N PHE A 39 -9.91 0.69 9.76
CA PHE A 39 -9.28 -0.28 8.88
C PHE A 39 -9.38 0.18 7.43
N ILE A 40 -8.25 0.30 6.74
CA ILE A 40 -8.13 0.90 5.41
C ILE A 40 -7.74 -0.18 4.41
N LEU A 41 -8.44 -0.23 3.28
CA LEU A 41 -8.03 -1.00 2.12
C LEU A 41 -7.35 -0.07 1.11
N ARG A 42 -6.12 -0.40 0.69
CA ARG A 42 -5.44 0.28 -0.42
C ARG A 42 -4.89 -0.74 -1.41
N ILE A 43 -5.35 -0.68 -2.64
CA ILE A 43 -4.88 -1.56 -3.72
C ILE A 43 -3.52 -1.07 -4.21
N GLU A 44 -2.52 -1.96 -4.24
CA GLU A 44 -1.16 -1.66 -4.69
C GLU A 44 -0.92 -2.27 -6.08
N ASP A 45 -1.34 -1.54 -7.12
CA ASP A 45 -1.45 -1.97 -8.52
C ASP A 45 -0.28 -1.51 -9.41
N THR A 46 0.84 -1.12 -8.83
CA THR A 46 1.99 -0.59 -9.61
C THR A 46 2.73 -1.64 -10.41
N ASP A 47 2.64 -2.92 -10.03
CA ASP A 47 3.20 -4.04 -10.80
C ASP A 47 2.24 -4.47 -11.92
N ARG A 48 2.31 -3.74 -13.04
CA ARG A 48 1.43 -4.00 -14.19
C ARG A 48 1.80 -5.25 -14.99
N THR A 49 3.01 -5.78 -14.82
CA THR A 49 3.45 -6.98 -15.54
C THR A 49 2.78 -8.25 -15.01
N ARG A 50 2.40 -8.24 -13.73
CA ARG A 50 1.72 -9.35 -13.05
C ARG A 50 0.26 -9.04 -12.71
N TYR A 51 -0.30 -7.97 -13.26
CA TYR A 51 -1.69 -7.58 -13.00
C TYR A 51 -2.68 -8.64 -13.49
N VAL A 52 -3.61 -9.03 -12.63
CA VAL A 52 -4.72 -9.95 -12.95
C VAL A 52 -6.03 -9.18 -12.87
N ALA A 53 -6.76 -9.11 -13.99
CA ALA A 53 -7.89 -8.19 -14.14
C ALA A 53 -9.02 -8.37 -13.11
N ASP A 54 -9.29 -9.60 -12.67
CA ASP A 54 -10.33 -9.93 -11.69
C ASP A 54 -9.82 -10.07 -10.25
N ALA A 55 -8.52 -9.83 -10.02
CA ALA A 55 -7.93 -9.98 -8.69
C ALA A 55 -8.48 -8.96 -7.67
N VAL A 56 -8.81 -7.75 -8.11
CA VAL A 56 -9.41 -6.72 -7.23
C VAL A 56 -10.80 -7.15 -6.79
N ASP A 57 -11.62 -7.63 -7.70
CA ASP A 57 -12.96 -8.16 -7.37
C ASP A 57 -12.86 -9.37 -6.44
N PHE A 58 -11.86 -10.23 -6.66
CA PHE A 58 -11.62 -11.38 -5.79
C PHE A 58 -11.20 -10.94 -4.37
N ILE A 59 -10.35 -9.91 -4.25
CA ILE A 59 -9.97 -9.33 -2.95
C ILE A 59 -11.23 -8.82 -2.22
N ASN A 60 -12.07 -8.02 -2.89
CA ASN A 60 -13.27 -7.45 -2.30
C ASN A 60 -14.23 -8.55 -1.84
N ARG A 61 -14.53 -9.54 -2.69
CA ARG A 61 -15.39 -10.69 -2.32
C ARG A 61 -14.83 -11.49 -1.17
N THR A 62 -13.53 -11.71 -1.11
CA THR A 62 -12.89 -12.47 -0.03
C THR A 62 -13.00 -11.74 1.31
N LEU A 63 -12.80 -10.43 1.33
CA LEU A 63 -13.00 -9.60 2.52
C LEU A 63 -14.47 -9.60 2.96
N GLU A 64 -15.40 -9.47 2.01
CA GLU A 64 -16.85 -9.53 2.28
C GLU A 64 -17.28 -10.86 2.90
N MET A 65 -16.85 -11.99 2.31
CA MET A 65 -17.11 -13.34 2.85
C MET A 65 -16.56 -13.53 4.27
N ALA A 66 -15.45 -12.89 4.61
CA ALA A 66 -14.86 -12.92 5.94
C ALA A 66 -15.46 -11.83 6.89
N HIS A 67 -16.45 -11.08 6.46
CA HIS A 67 -17.04 -9.96 7.19
C HIS A 67 -16.00 -8.89 7.61
N ILE A 68 -14.94 -8.73 6.82
CA ILE A 68 -13.92 -7.68 7.01
C ILE A 68 -14.34 -6.47 6.18
N VAL A 69 -14.96 -5.50 6.83
CA VAL A 69 -15.47 -4.29 6.17
C VAL A 69 -14.50 -3.14 6.38
N PRO A 70 -13.85 -2.62 5.31
CA PRO A 70 -13.02 -1.43 5.44
C PRO A 70 -13.83 -0.18 5.82
N ASP A 71 -13.22 0.73 6.57
CA ASP A 71 -13.80 2.04 6.86
C ASP A 71 -13.43 3.06 5.77
N GLU A 72 -12.29 2.85 5.09
CA GLU A 72 -11.83 3.64 3.95
C GLU A 72 -11.26 2.70 2.86
N GLY A 73 -11.42 3.07 1.62
CA GLY A 73 -10.92 2.27 0.50
C GLY A 73 -11.35 2.81 -0.88
N PRO A 74 -10.99 2.11 -1.97
CA PRO A 74 -11.27 2.57 -3.34
C PRO A 74 -12.76 2.85 -3.58
N ASP A 75 -13.64 1.96 -3.11
CA ASP A 75 -15.09 2.03 -3.35
C ASP A 75 -15.83 2.89 -2.32
N ILE A 76 -15.24 3.09 -1.15
CA ILE A 76 -15.84 3.79 -0.02
C ILE A 76 -15.39 5.26 0.04
N GLY A 77 -14.18 5.53 -0.41
CA GLY A 77 -13.52 6.83 -0.23
C GLY A 77 -12.96 7.01 1.18
N GLY A 78 -12.75 8.27 1.56
CA GLY A 78 -12.23 8.70 2.85
C GLY A 78 -11.30 9.91 2.73
N ASP A 79 -10.78 10.39 3.86
CA ASP A 79 -10.04 11.65 3.94
C ASP A 79 -8.58 11.55 3.45
N CYS A 80 -8.04 10.32 3.30
CA CYS A 80 -6.64 10.07 2.97
C CYS A 80 -6.44 9.42 1.59
N GLY A 81 -7.42 9.59 0.69
CA GLY A 81 -7.34 9.09 -0.70
C GLY A 81 -6.23 9.72 -1.53
N PRO A 82 -6.05 9.24 -2.76
CA PRO A 82 -6.65 8.05 -3.39
C PRO A 82 -6.23 6.73 -2.70
N TYR A 83 -7.03 5.67 -2.87
CA TYR A 83 -6.78 4.34 -2.28
C TYR A 83 -6.35 3.28 -3.30
N VAL A 84 -5.97 3.71 -4.49
CA VAL A 84 -5.28 2.92 -5.52
C VAL A 84 -3.89 3.51 -5.70
N GLN A 85 -2.86 2.68 -5.62
CA GLN A 85 -1.47 3.17 -5.58
C GLN A 85 -1.07 3.92 -6.84
N SER A 86 -1.48 3.47 -8.02
CA SER A 86 -1.18 4.15 -9.29
C SER A 86 -1.74 5.57 -9.38
N GLU A 87 -2.78 5.88 -8.64
CA GLU A 87 -3.38 7.22 -8.57
C GLU A 87 -2.63 8.17 -7.62
N ARG A 88 -1.61 7.68 -6.90
CA ARG A 88 -0.84 8.42 -5.88
C ARG A 88 0.53 8.89 -6.36
N MET A 89 0.84 8.75 -7.63
CA MET A 89 2.19 9.01 -8.16
C MET A 89 2.68 10.45 -7.91
N ASP A 90 1.80 11.44 -8.03
CA ASP A 90 2.16 12.84 -7.75
C ASP A 90 2.51 13.08 -6.28
N ILE A 91 1.81 12.38 -5.37
CA ILE A 91 2.09 12.42 -3.93
C ILE A 91 3.49 11.84 -3.67
N TYR A 92 3.79 10.67 -4.25
CA TYR A 92 5.09 10.00 -4.08
C TYR A 92 6.23 10.83 -4.64
N LYS A 93 6.05 11.43 -5.83
CA LYS A 93 7.04 12.31 -6.45
C LYS A 93 7.40 13.48 -5.53
N LYS A 94 6.39 14.16 -4.99
CA LYS A 94 6.60 15.27 -4.05
C LYS A 94 7.46 14.88 -2.86
N TYR A 95 7.15 13.76 -2.20
CA TYR A 95 7.90 13.31 -1.03
C TYR A 95 9.29 12.76 -1.40
N ALA A 96 9.45 12.11 -2.55
CA ALA A 96 10.75 11.69 -3.04
C ALA A 96 11.69 12.90 -3.28
N GLU A 97 11.18 13.95 -3.90
CA GLU A 97 11.94 15.20 -4.11
C GLU A 97 12.29 15.88 -2.77
N GLU A 98 11.39 15.83 -1.78
CA GLU A 98 11.65 16.35 -0.45
C GLU A 98 12.78 15.57 0.26
N LEU A 99 12.78 14.24 0.16
CA LEU A 99 13.86 13.41 0.71
C LEU A 99 15.21 13.74 0.09
N VAL A 100 15.27 13.96 -1.22
CA VAL A 100 16.51 14.39 -1.89
C VAL A 100 16.96 15.77 -1.38
N LYS A 101 16.05 16.74 -1.28
CA LYS A 101 16.36 18.09 -0.78
C LYS A 101 16.87 18.10 0.65
N THR A 102 16.40 17.17 1.48
CA THR A 102 16.80 17.05 2.90
C THR A 102 17.99 16.13 3.11
N GLY A 103 18.58 15.57 2.04
CA GLY A 103 19.76 14.69 2.11
C GLY A 103 19.46 13.26 2.60
N HIS A 104 18.19 12.85 2.64
CA HIS A 104 17.79 11.49 3.03
C HIS A 104 17.61 10.54 1.84
N ALA A 105 17.76 11.04 0.63
CA ALA A 105 17.77 10.26 -0.61
C ALA A 105 18.71 10.95 -1.63
N TYR A 106 19.12 10.20 -2.63
CA TYR A 106 19.96 10.70 -3.73
C TYR A 106 19.49 10.11 -5.05
N TYR A 107 19.88 10.76 -6.16
CA TYR A 107 19.62 10.23 -7.50
C TYR A 107 20.64 9.14 -7.83
N CYS A 108 20.16 7.93 -8.11
CA CYS A 108 20.99 6.82 -8.57
C CYS A 108 20.89 6.71 -10.09
N PHE A 109 22.03 6.69 -10.77
CA PHE A 109 22.15 6.55 -12.23
C PHE A 109 22.71 5.19 -12.65
N CYS A 110 22.80 4.22 -11.72
CA CYS A 110 23.20 2.86 -12.00
C CYS A 110 22.15 2.11 -12.82
N ASP A 111 22.59 1.11 -13.59
CA ASP A 111 21.68 0.24 -14.31
C ASP A 111 20.79 -0.55 -13.32
N PRO A 112 19.48 -0.73 -13.57
CA PRO A 112 18.59 -1.48 -12.67
C PRO A 112 19.05 -2.90 -12.33
N ASP A 113 19.82 -3.50 -13.22
CA ASP A 113 20.36 -4.87 -13.06
C ASP A 113 21.70 -4.91 -12.30
N GLU A 114 22.28 -3.76 -11.94
CA GLU A 114 23.51 -3.68 -11.16
C GLU A 114 23.29 -3.87 -9.66
N ASP A 115 24.31 -4.39 -8.98
CA ASP A 115 24.32 -4.49 -7.51
C ASP A 115 24.46 -3.09 -6.88
N HIS A 116 23.34 -2.53 -6.46
CA HIS A 116 23.27 -1.20 -5.85
C HIS A 116 23.97 -1.09 -4.48
N SER A 117 24.46 -2.21 -3.90
CA SER A 117 25.25 -2.18 -2.66
C SER A 117 26.58 -1.45 -2.83
N ARG A 118 27.01 -1.23 -4.07
CA ARG A 118 28.24 -0.54 -4.44
C ARG A 118 28.00 0.76 -5.21
N CYS A 119 26.78 1.31 -5.12
CA CYS A 119 26.46 2.55 -5.81
C CYS A 119 27.45 3.67 -5.37
N PRO A 120 28.18 4.31 -6.29
CA PRO A 120 29.16 5.36 -5.97
C PRO A 120 28.51 6.54 -5.24
N ASP A 121 27.24 6.80 -5.50
CA ASP A 121 26.48 7.94 -4.95
C ASP A 121 25.98 7.67 -3.53
N SER A 122 26.12 6.45 -2.99
CA SER A 122 25.70 6.09 -1.64
C SER A 122 26.61 6.64 -0.53
N HIS A 123 27.72 7.29 -0.87
CA HIS A 123 28.76 7.75 0.06
C HIS A 123 29.00 9.27 0.04
N SER A 124 28.10 10.04 -0.58
CA SER A 124 28.17 11.51 -0.60
C SER A 124 27.36 12.16 0.51
#